data_c2aeebef722672cc1ceabcc1c1985874
#
_entry.id   c2aeebef722672cc1ceabcc1c1985874
#
_cell.length_a   1.000
_cell.length_b   1.000
_cell.length_c   1.000
_cell.angle_alpha   90.00
_cell.angle_beta   90.00
_cell.angle_gamma   90.00
#
_symmetry.space_group_name_H-M   'P 1'
#
loop_
_entity.id
_entity.type
_entity.pdbx_description
1 polymer ?
#
loop_
_entity_poly.entity_id
_entity_poly.type
_entity_poly.pdbx_seq_one_letter_code
_entity_poly.pdbx_strand_id
1 'polypeptide(L)'
;MDSIQEAAEKLKLLGDKTRLTILTLLKEREWCVCELVEILEMSQPGVSQHLRKLKDQSLVKENKRGQWVYYSLNVENTPYIKSVLEFMPDAATILKSLNKEGISPIC
;
A
#
# COMPACT_ATOMS: atom_id res chain seq x y z
N MET A 1 -9.28 15.14 -19.83
CA MET A 1 -9.35 13.84 -19.18
C MET A 1 -10.63 13.69 -18.38
N ASP A 2 -11.28 12.57 -18.53
CA ASP A 2 -12.54 12.31 -17.85
C ASP A 2 -12.26 11.92 -16.40
N SER A 3 -12.81 12.67 -15.45
CA SER A 3 -12.56 12.40 -14.03
C SER A 3 -13.17 11.06 -13.59
N ILE A 4 -14.23 10.59 -14.26
CA ILE A 4 -14.80 9.27 -13.99
C ILE A 4 -13.81 8.20 -14.43
N GLN A 5 -13.18 8.40 -15.58
CA GLN A 5 -12.17 7.46 -16.09
C GLN A 5 -11.00 7.33 -15.10
N GLU A 6 -10.51 8.48 -14.64
CA GLU A 6 -9.41 8.48 -13.66
C GLU A 6 -9.80 7.80 -12.36
N ALA A 7 -11.00 8.10 -11.87
CA ALA A 7 -11.47 7.49 -10.62
C ALA A 7 -11.64 5.98 -10.79
N ALA A 8 -12.19 5.56 -11.92
CA ALA A 8 -12.40 4.13 -12.20
C ALA A 8 -11.08 3.39 -12.22
N GLU A 9 -10.05 3.96 -12.85
CA GLU A 9 -8.73 3.34 -12.91
C GLU A 9 -8.11 3.19 -11.52
N LYS A 10 -8.24 4.21 -10.67
CA LYS A 10 -7.70 4.15 -9.32
C LYS A 10 -8.50 3.18 -8.45
N LEU A 11 -9.83 3.23 -8.53
CA LEU A 11 -10.67 2.34 -7.73
C LEU A 11 -10.49 0.88 -8.14
N LYS A 12 -10.21 0.65 -9.42
CA LYS A 12 -9.92 -0.70 -9.90
C LYS A 12 -8.71 -1.31 -9.19
N LEU A 13 -7.71 -0.48 -8.91
CA LEU A 13 -6.54 -0.95 -8.17
C LEU A 13 -6.92 -1.39 -6.76
N LEU A 14 -7.85 -0.70 -6.12
CA LEU A 14 -8.31 -1.04 -4.78
C LEU A 14 -9.16 -2.30 -4.76
N GLY A 15 -9.62 -2.75 -5.92
CA GLY A 15 -10.41 -3.97 -6.02
C GLY A 15 -9.60 -5.24 -5.82
N ASP A 16 -8.28 -5.13 -5.74
CA ASP A 16 -7.41 -6.27 -5.47
C ASP A 16 -7.09 -6.33 -3.98
N LYS A 17 -7.28 -7.51 -3.37
CA LYS A 17 -7.09 -7.67 -1.92
C LYS A 17 -5.68 -7.27 -1.47
N THR A 18 -4.66 -7.69 -2.22
CA THR A 18 -3.28 -7.41 -1.85
C THR A 18 -3.00 -5.91 -1.90
N ARG A 19 -3.43 -5.25 -2.97
CA ARG A 19 -3.20 -3.81 -3.09
C ARG A 19 -3.97 -3.01 -2.05
N LEU A 20 -5.20 -3.42 -1.77
CA LEU A 20 -5.98 -2.75 -0.73
C LEU A 20 -5.32 -2.92 0.65
N THR A 21 -4.78 -4.10 0.92
CA THR A 21 -4.05 -4.36 2.17
C THR A 21 -2.81 -3.47 2.26
N ILE A 22 -2.05 -3.37 1.17
CA ILE A 22 -0.87 -2.50 1.15
C ILE A 22 -1.24 -1.06 1.48
N LEU A 23 -2.24 -0.52 0.78
CA LEU A 23 -2.66 0.86 1.01
C LEU A 23 -3.16 1.08 2.43
N THR A 24 -3.85 0.10 2.99
CA THR A 24 -4.35 0.19 4.36
C THR A 24 -3.19 0.23 5.36
N LEU A 25 -2.15 -0.56 5.14
CA LEU A 25 -0.95 -0.52 5.97
C LEU A 25 -0.25 0.84 5.85
N LEU A 26 -0.16 1.35 4.63
CA LEU A 26 0.49 2.64 4.39
C LEU A 26 -0.30 3.82 4.96
N LYS A 27 -1.57 3.62 5.24
CA LYS A 27 -2.40 4.65 5.85
C LYS A 27 -1.79 5.15 7.17
N GLU A 28 -1.12 4.27 7.89
CA GLU A 28 -0.64 4.59 9.24
C GLU A 28 0.83 5.00 9.29
N ARG A 29 1.64 4.50 8.39
CA ARG A 29 3.05 4.89 8.31
C ARG A 29 3.64 4.41 7.00
N GLU A 30 4.86 4.83 6.71
CA GLU A 30 5.58 4.26 5.58
C GLU A 30 6.13 2.90 5.96
N TRP A 31 6.30 2.05 4.97
CA TRP A 31 6.79 0.70 5.16
C TRP A 31 7.87 0.39 4.13
N CYS A 32 8.87 -0.37 4.56
CA CYS A 32 9.90 -0.88 3.66
C CYS A 32 9.33 -2.02 2.83
N VAL A 33 9.79 -2.15 1.58
CA VAL A 33 9.33 -3.24 0.71
C VAL A 33 9.55 -4.60 1.37
N CYS A 34 10.66 -4.81 2.05
CA CYS A 34 10.94 -6.09 2.67
C CYS A 34 10.00 -6.40 3.83
N GLU A 35 9.51 -5.37 4.53
CA GLU A 35 8.48 -5.58 5.54
C GLU A 35 7.20 -6.07 4.89
N LEU A 36 6.82 -5.47 3.76
CA LEU A 36 5.61 -5.86 3.04
C LEU A 36 5.74 -7.28 2.50
N VAL A 37 6.92 -7.64 1.99
CA VAL A 37 7.18 -8.99 1.51
C VAL A 37 6.91 -9.99 2.63
N GLU A 38 7.41 -9.72 3.83
CA GLU A 38 7.23 -10.61 4.95
C GLU A 38 5.77 -10.68 5.41
N ILE A 39 5.11 -9.53 5.51
CA ILE A 39 3.71 -9.46 5.95
C ILE A 39 2.80 -10.21 4.98
N LEU A 40 2.99 -9.98 3.68
CA LEU A 40 2.10 -10.52 2.67
C LEU A 40 2.47 -11.94 2.25
N GLU A 41 3.64 -12.42 2.67
CA GLU A 41 4.15 -13.74 2.30
C GLU A 41 4.14 -13.93 0.79
N MET A 42 4.62 -12.91 0.10
CA MET A 42 4.73 -12.91 -1.36
C MET A 42 6.18 -12.70 -1.75
N SER A 43 6.51 -13.04 -3.00
CA SER A 43 7.84 -12.77 -3.51
C SER A 43 8.08 -11.27 -3.62
N GLN A 44 9.33 -10.84 -3.55
CA GLN A 44 9.66 -9.44 -3.67
C GLN A 44 9.22 -8.88 -5.04
N PRO A 45 9.45 -9.59 -6.18
CA PRO A 45 8.94 -9.09 -7.45
C PRO A 45 7.42 -8.94 -7.47
N GLY A 46 6.69 -9.84 -6.81
CA GLY A 46 5.22 -9.75 -6.75
C GLY A 46 4.76 -8.51 -6.04
N VAL A 47 5.35 -8.23 -4.87
CA VAL A 47 5.03 -7.03 -4.10
C VAL A 47 5.40 -5.79 -4.89
N SER A 48 6.59 -5.80 -5.52
CA SER A 48 7.06 -4.65 -6.31
C SER A 48 6.15 -4.35 -7.48
N GLN A 49 5.56 -5.36 -8.12
CA GLN A 49 4.63 -5.15 -9.21
C GLN A 49 3.36 -4.44 -8.74
N HIS A 50 2.83 -4.83 -7.59
CA HIS A 50 1.67 -4.16 -7.01
C HIS A 50 2.00 -2.70 -6.67
N LEU A 51 3.16 -2.48 -6.06
CA LEU A 51 3.59 -1.13 -5.69
C LEU A 51 3.80 -0.26 -6.92
N ARG A 52 4.33 -0.83 -8.01
CA ARG A 52 4.52 -0.08 -9.26
C ARG A 52 3.18 0.39 -9.81
N LYS A 53 2.17 -0.48 -9.83
CA LYS A 53 0.84 -0.10 -10.31
C LYS A 53 0.26 1.03 -9.49
N LEU A 54 0.42 0.95 -8.17
CA LEU A 54 -0.07 2.00 -7.29
C LEU A 54 0.70 3.31 -7.50
N LYS A 55 2.00 3.22 -7.70
CA LYS A 55 2.84 4.39 -7.95
C LYS A 55 2.48 5.04 -9.28
N ASP A 56 2.22 4.22 -10.31
CA ASP A 56 1.86 4.74 -11.65
C ASP A 56 0.58 5.56 -11.60
N GLN A 57 -0.31 5.25 -10.66
CA GLN A 57 -1.54 6.01 -10.45
C GLN A 57 -1.40 7.07 -9.36
N SER A 58 -0.18 7.30 -8.91
CA SER A 58 0.16 8.33 -7.91
C SER A 58 -0.50 8.11 -6.55
N LEU A 59 -0.85 6.88 -6.22
CA LEU A 59 -1.46 6.57 -4.92
C LEU A 59 -0.42 6.33 -3.84
N VAL A 60 0.82 6.06 -4.22
CA VAL A 60 1.92 5.89 -3.28
C VAL A 60 3.14 6.63 -3.79
N LYS A 61 4.06 6.93 -2.88
CA LYS A 61 5.36 7.53 -3.18
C LYS A 61 6.46 6.57 -2.79
N GLU A 62 7.48 6.50 -3.62
CA GLU A 62 8.66 5.68 -3.36
C GLU A 62 9.74 6.57 -2.77
N ASN A 63 10.41 6.08 -1.73
CA ASN A 63 11.49 6.80 -1.09
C ASN A 63 12.65 5.84 -0.85
N LYS A 64 13.75 6.07 -1.55
CA LYS A 64 14.94 5.23 -1.43
C LYS A 64 15.88 5.80 -0.38
N ARG A 65 16.33 4.95 0.54
CA ARG A 65 17.27 5.31 1.60
C ARG A 65 18.39 4.28 1.60
N GLY A 66 19.50 4.63 0.96
CA GLY A 66 20.57 3.67 0.76
C GLY A 66 20.06 2.50 -0.08
N GLN A 67 20.20 1.30 0.43
CA GLN A 67 19.72 0.09 -0.26
C GLN A 67 18.27 -0.24 0.05
N TRP A 68 17.64 0.51 0.96
CA TRP A 68 16.27 0.25 1.40
C TRP A 68 15.28 1.09 0.61
N VAL A 69 14.15 0.50 0.23
CA VAL A 69 13.11 1.19 -0.51
C VAL A 69 11.85 1.24 0.35
N TYR A 70 11.41 2.44 0.66
CA TYR A 70 10.21 2.68 1.47
C TYR A 70 9.10 3.22 0.59
N TYR A 71 7.87 2.92 0.98
CA TYR A 71 6.69 3.48 0.31
C TYR A 71 5.81 4.16 1.33
N SER A 72 5.19 5.25 0.91
CA SER A 72 4.24 6.00 1.75
C SER A 72 2.99 6.30 0.93
N LEU A 73 1.91 6.57 1.65
CA LEU A 73 0.62 6.87 1.02
C LEU A 73 0.65 8.26 0.38
N ASN A 74 -0.01 8.41 -0.75
CA ASN A 74 -0.10 9.67 -1.47
C ASN A 74 -1.51 9.87 -2.01
N VAL A 75 -2.49 10.06 -1.09
CA VAL A 75 -3.90 10.16 -1.48
C VAL A 75 -4.53 11.50 -1.15
N GLU A 76 -3.70 12.52 -0.86
CA GLU A 76 -4.24 13.84 -0.52
C GLU A 76 -5.04 14.45 -1.67
N ASN A 77 -4.67 14.15 -2.92
CA ASN A 77 -5.36 14.67 -4.07
C ASN A 77 -6.46 13.75 -4.58
N THR A 78 -6.76 12.67 -3.85
CA THR A 78 -7.81 11.72 -4.19
C THR A 78 -8.66 11.45 -2.96
N PRO A 79 -9.50 12.42 -2.54
CA PRO A 79 -10.29 12.28 -1.29
C PRO A 79 -11.17 11.03 -1.27
N TYR A 80 -11.67 10.58 -2.41
CA TYR A 80 -12.51 9.39 -2.45
C TYR A 80 -11.71 8.13 -2.10
N ILE A 81 -10.42 8.06 -2.49
CA ILE A 81 -9.55 6.94 -2.11
C ILE A 81 -9.26 7.03 -0.62
N LYS A 82 -8.93 8.22 -0.15
CA LYS A 82 -8.66 8.45 1.27
C LYS A 82 -9.85 8.01 2.12
N SER A 83 -11.08 8.36 1.69
CA SER A 83 -12.29 7.97 2.39
C SER A 83 -12.45 6.46 2.47
N VAL A 84 -12.21 5.76 1.36
CA VAL A 84 -12.30 4.30 1.36
C VAL A 84 -11.36 3.73 2.41
N LEU A 85 -10.12 4.21 2.46
CA LEU A 85 -9.12 3.68 3.39
C LEU A 85 -9.49 3.95 4.85
N GLU A 86 -10.22 5.04 5.11
CA GLU A 86 -10.66 5.35 6.47
C GLU A 86 -11.64 4.32 7.03
N PHE A 87 -12.33 3.60 6.15
CA PHE A 87 -13.23 2.53 6.58
C PHE A 87 -12.54 1.19 6.76
N MET A 88 -11.26 1.10 6.40
CA MET A 88 -10.51 -0.14 6.54
C MET A 88 -10.00 -0.31 7.97
N PRO A 89 -9.69 -1.56 8.38
CA PRO A 89 -9.12 -1.80 9.72
C PRO A 89 -7.78 -1.08 9.88
N ASP A 90 -7.35 -0.88 11.13
CA ASP A 90 -6.02 -0.32 11.34
C ASP A 90 -4.94 -1.37 11.11
N ALA A 91 -3.69 -0.92 11.02
CA ALA A 91 -2.57 -1.81 10.73
C ALA A 91 -2.40 -2.89 11.81
N ALA A 92 -2.62 -2.52 13.08
CA ALA A 92 -2.49 -3.48 14.17
C ALA A 92 -3.48 -4.63 13.99
N THR A 93 -4.72 -4.33 13.60
CA THR A 93 -5.74 -5.34 13.36
C THR A 93 -5.34 -6.25 12.22
N ILE A 94 -4.81 -5.68 11.13
CA ILE A 94 -4.38 -6.46 9.98
C ILE A 94 -3.24 -7.39 10.37
N LEU A 95 -2.23 -6.88 11.05
CA LEU A 95 -1.08 -7.67 11.45
C LEU A 95 -1.49 -8.80 12.39
N LYS A 96 -2.43 -8.53 13.29
CA LYS A 96 -2.94 -9.54 14.21
C LYS A 96 -3.66 -10.64 13.45
N SER A 97 -4.50 -10.29 12.48
CA SER A 97 -5.25 -11.27 11.71
C SER A 97 -4.34 -12.14 10.86
N LEU A 98 -3.18 -11.63 10.47
CA LEU A 98 -2.19 -12.37 9.68
C LEU A 98 -1.14 -13.04 10.57
N ASN A 99 -1.25 -12.87 11.89
CA ASN A 99 -0.31 -13.42 12.85
C ASN A 99 1.11 -12.88 12.61
N LYS A 100 1.19 -11.60 12.30
CA LYS A 100 2.45 -10.93 11.97
C LYS A 100 2.77 -9.77 12.91
N GLU A 101 2.25 -9.83 14.14
CA GLU A 101 2.53 -8.80 15.12
C GLU A 101 4.02 -8.78 15.46
N GLY A 102 4.53 -7.60 15.74
CA GLY A 102 5.90 -7.45 16.16
C GLY A 102 6.92 -7.52 15.05
N ILE A 103 6.49 -7.42 13.78
CA ILE A 103 7.43 -7.38 12.68
C ILE A 103 8.31 -6.14 12.83
N SER A 104 9.62 -6.36 12.75
CA SER A 104 10.58 -5.27 12.78
C SER A 104 11.15 -5.04 11.38
N PRO A 105 11.57 -3.81 11.07
CA PRO A 105 12.10 -3.50 9.73
C PRO A 105 13.53 -4.00 9.56
N ILE A 106 13.68 -5.29 9.48
CA ILE A 106 15.00 -5.90 9.28
C ILE A 106 15.17 -6.26 7.82
N CYS A 107 15.15 -5.32 6.98
CA CYS A 107 15.35 -5.62 5.57
C CYS A 107 16.81 -5.86 5.25
#